data_e3dc8f90fbcc41497717112aa8a74301
#
_entry.id   e3dc8f90fbcc41497717112aa8a74301
#
_cell.length_a   1.000
_cell.length_b   1.000
_cell.length_c   1.000
_cell.angle_alpha   90.00
_cell.angle_beta   90.00
_cell.angle_gamma   90.00
#
_symmetry.space_group_name_H-M   'P 1'
#
loop_
_entity.id
_entity.type
_entity.pdbx_description
1 polymer ?
#
loop_
_entity_poly.entity_id
_entity_poly.type
_entity_poly.pdbx_seq_one_letter_code
_entity_poly.pdbx_strand_id
1 'polypeptide(L)'
;CMNRQPDSFEWVLTSDPTTTEPMSDEDFTKIHTVLKRFYPILVIDTGNAELASSWRSAAAVADLIVVPMKWRADHIAPASRMLEGMLARGEQVGGRVVIVGTNGVKEADPLARAKALEHFHGLPIVEIPVDPALNGQIIRWNSLSDSTKVAFETLGATLSDLAQAQGVTR
;
A
#
# COMPACT_ATOMS: atom_id res chain seq x y z
N CYS A 1 -20.49 -4.67 2.17
CA CYS A 1 -21.04 -4.51 0.80
C CYS A 1 -19.96 -4.75 -0.24
N MET A 2 -20.29 -5.43 -1.32
CA MET A 2 -19.37 -5.69 -2.43
C MET A 2 -19.89 -4.93 -3.66
N ASN A 3 -19.08 -3.99 -4.17
CA ASN A 3 -19.46 -3.12 -5.27
C ASN A 3 -18.49 -3.31 -6.44
N ARG A 4 -19.01 -3.54 -7.65
CA ARG A 4 -18.22 -3.54 -8.86
C ARG A 4 -17.94 -2.10 -9.29
N GLN A 5 -16.68 -1.81 -9.60
CA GLN A 5 -16.32 -0.50 -10.18
C GLN A 5 -16.80 -0.46 -11.64
N PRO A 6 -17.50 0.60 -12.07
CA PRO A 6 -18.16 0.62 -13.38
C PRO A 6 -17.19 0.59 -14.56
N ASP A 7 -15.98 1.08 -14.39
CA ASP A 7 -14.98 1.24 -15.45
C ASP A 7 -13.78 0.28 -15.33
N SER A 8 -13.87 -0.71 -14.43
CA SER A 8 -12.81 -1.71 -14.22
C SER A 8 -13.39 -3.11 -13.94
N PHE A 9 -12.53 -4.11 -13.95
CA PHE A 9 -12.90 -5.48 -13.56
C PHE A 9 -12.76 -5.74 -12.07
N GLU A 10 -12.51 -4.70 -11.30
CA GLU A 10 -12.25 -4.79 -9.87
C GLU A 10 -13.53 -4.80 -9.05
N TRP A 11 -13.48 -5.50 -7.95
CA TRP A 11 -14.51 -5.50 -6.93
C TRP A 11 -13.97 -4.84 -5.67
N VAL A 12 -14.70 -3.89 -5.13
CA VAL A 12 -14.37 -3.24 -3.86
C VAL A 12 -15.28 -3.78 -2.78
N LEU A 13 -14.68 -4.37 -1.75
CA LEU A 13 -15.36 -4.78 -0.53
C LEU A 13 -15.17 -3.69 0.51
N THR A 14 -16.25 -3.11 0.97
CA THR A 14 -16.25 -2.09 2.02
C THR A 14 -17.03 -2.57 3.25
N SER A 15 -16.68 -2.07 4.42
CA SER A 15 -17.49 -2.23 5.61
C SER A 15 -18.87 -1.57 5.40
N ASP A 16 -19.86 -2.00 6.16
CA ASP A 16 -21.13 -1.31 6.23
C ASP A 16 -20.92 0.06 6.92
N PRO A 17 -21.31 1.18 6.30
CA PRO A 17 -21.12 2.51 6.90
C PRO A 17 -21.87 2.71 8.22
N THR A 18 -22.83 1.84 8.54
CA THR A 18 -23.55 1.85 9.81
C THR A 18 -22.84 1.06 10.92
N THR A 19 -21.82 0.26 10.57
CA THR A 19 -21.05 -0.51 11.54
C THR A 19 -19.95 0.36 12.13
N THR A 20 -20.03 0.59 13.44
CA THR A 20 -19.03 1.35 14.21
C THR A 20 -17.92 0.49 14.80
N GLU A 21 -18.09 -0.83 14.78
CA GLU A 21 -17.12 -1.76 15.33
C GLU A 21 -15.98 -2.02 14.31
N PRO A 22 -14.72 -1.97 14.73
CA PRO A 22 -13.61 -2.36 13.88
C PRO A 22 -13.69 -3.85 13.55
N MET A 23 -13.23 -4.22 12.37
CA MET A 23 -13.16 -5.61 11.93
C MET A 23 -12.31 -6.44 12.89
N SER A 24 -12.85 -7.56 13.36
CA SER A 24 -12.11 -8.50 14.20
C SER A 24 -11.12 -9.33 13.37
N ASP A 25 -10.12 -9.92 14.02
CA ASP A 25 -9.16 -10.83 13.38
C ASP A 25 -9.85 -12.07 12.79
N GLU A 26 -10.89 -12.54 13.46
CA GLU A 26 -11.68 -13.69 13.01
C GLU A 26 -12.45 -13.36 11.73
N ASP A 27 -13.09 -12.20 11.67
CA ASP A 27 -13.83 -11.75 10.48
C ASP A 27 -12.89 -11.48 9.30
N PHE A 28 -11.75 -10.84 9.57
CA PHE A 28 -10.70 -10.66 8.57
C PHE A 28 -10.27 -12.01 7.98
N THR A 29 -9.96 -12.98 8.83
CA THR A 29 -9.50 -14.30 8.41
C THR A 29 -10.54 -15.03 7.56
N LYS A 30 -11.82 -14.97 7.95
CA LYS A 30 -12.93 -15.55 7.18
C LYS A 30 -13.04 -14.93 5.79
N ILE A 31 -13.05 -13.59 5.73
CA ILE A 31 -13.17 -12.85 4.48
C ILE A 31 -11.96 -13.13 3.57
N HIS A 32 -10.75 -13.02 4.09
CA HIS A 32 -9.53 -13.29 3.35
C HIS A 32 -9.51 -14.71 2.78
N THR A 33 -9.86 -15.71 3.60
CA THR A 33 -9.91 -17.13 3.18
C THR A 33 -10.88 -17.36 2.02
N VAL A 34 -12.02 -16.69 2.03
CA VAL A 34 -12.99 -16.78 0.95
C VAL A 34 -12.47 -16.08 -0.30
N LEU A 35 -12.04 -14.83 -0.19
CA LEU A 35 -11.61 -14.01 -1.34
C LEU A 35 -10.39 -14.62 -2.05
N LYS A 36 -9.43 -15.15 -1.30
CA LYS A 36 -8.23 -15.81 -1.85
C LYS A 36 -8.54 -16.98 -2.80
N ARG A 37 -9.70 -17.59 -2.70
CA ARG A 37 -10.13 -18.70 -3.59
C ARG A 37 -10.62 -18.21 -4.96
N PHE A 38 -11.10 -16.97 -5.03
CA PHE A 38 -11.76 -16.43 -6.21
C PHE A 38 -10.93 -15.35 -6.93
N TYR A 39 -10.02 -14.71 -6.22
CA TYR A 39 -9.25 -13.59 -6.73
C TYR A 39 -7.74 -13.87 -6.67
N PRO A 40 -7.03 -13.78 -7.79
CA PRO A 40 -5.59 -13.98 -7.83
C PRO A 40 -4.81 -12.82 -7.17
N ILE A 41 -5.41 -11.63 -7.13
CA ILE A 41 -4.84 -10.43 -6.51
C ILE A 41 -5.85 -9.85 -5.53
N LEU A 42 -5.41 -9.64 -4.29
CA LEU A 42 -6.17 -8.96 -3.25
C LEU A 42 -5.37 -7.74 -2.80
N VAL A 43 -5.97 -6.57 -2.88
CA VAL A 43 -5.41 -5.33 -2.32
C VAL A 43 -6.18 -5.01 -1.03
N ILE A 44 -5.45 -4.94 0.08
CA ILE A 44 -6.04 -4.70 1.40
C ILE A 44 -5.62 -3.30 1.85
N ASP A 45 -6.57 -2.38 1.88
CA ASP A 45 -6.37 -1.07 2.50
C ASP A 45 -6.59 -1.19 4.01
N THR A 46 -5.50 -1.08 4.76
CA THR A 46 -5.51 -1.20 6.22
C THR A 46 -5.71 0.13 6.93
N GLY A 47 -5.76 1.24 6.21
CA GLY A 47 -5.70 2.56 6.80
C GLY A 47 -4.42 2.79 7.61
N ASN A 48 -4.44 3.76 8.52
CA ASN A 48 -3.26 4.21 9.28
C ASN A 48 -3.20 3.66 10.72
N ALA A 49 -4.02 2.69 11.07
CA ALA A 49 -4.13 2.18 12.44
C ALA A 49 -3.21 0.96 12.67
N GLU A 50 -1.90 1.16 12.75
CA GLU A 50 -0.89 0.09 12.94
C GLU A 50 -1.11 -0.78 14.19
N LEU A 51 -1.77 -0.22 15.20
CA LEU A 51 -2.09 -0.93 16.45
C LEU A 51 -3.38 -1.75 16.33
N ALA A 52 -4.18 -1.58 15.28
CA ALA A 52 -5.37 -2.37 15.08
C ALA A 52 -5.01 -3.83 14.83
N SER A 53 -5.79 -4.73 15.36
CA SER A 53 -5.60 -6.16 15.16
C SER A 53 -5.73 -6.53 13.68
N SER A 54 -6.69 -5.95 12.98
CA SER A 54 -6.92 -6.14 11.53
C SER A 54 -5.72 -5.74 10.68
N TRP A 55 -4.98 -4.68 11.08
CA TRP A 55 -3.73 -4.31 10.41
C TRP A 55 -2.68 -5.43 10.52
N ARG A 56 -2.48 -5.94 11.75
CA ARG A 56 -1.52 -7.03 12.00
C ARG A 56 -1.89 -8.31 11.26
N SER A 57 -3.16 -8.66 11.27
CA SER A 57 -3.67 -9.83 10.54
C SER A 57 -3.47 -9.68 9.03
N ALA A 58 -3.72 -8.49 8.47
CA ALA A 58 -3.46 -8.20 7.06
C ALA A 58 -1.96 -8.27 6.73
N ALA A 59 -1.12 -7.61 7.54
CA ALA A 59 0.32 -7.64 7.35
C ALA A 59 0.92 -9.04 7.46
N ALA A 60 0.38 -9.90 8.32
CA ALA A 60 0.85 -11.28 8.48
C ALA A 60 0.58 -12.15 7.25
N VAL A 61 -0.51 -11.94 6.54
CA VAL A 61 -0.91 -12.76 5.38
C VAL A 61 -0.57 -12.15 4.03
N ALA A 62 -0.18 -10.87 4.00
CA ALA A 62 0.17 -10.19 2.76
C ALA A 62 1.47 -10.77 2.18
N ASP A 63 1.50 -11.06 0.91
CA ASP A 63 2.72 -11.43 0.20
C ASP A 63 3.65 -10.21 0.05
N LEU A 64 3.07 -9.04 -0.25
CA LEU A 64 3.77 -7.77 -0.39
C LEU A 64 3.09 -6.68 0.44
N ILE A 65 3.88 -5.71 0.90
CA ILE A 65 3.41 -4.55 1.66
C ILE A 65 3.85 -3.28 0.93
N VAL A 66 2.89 -2.45 0.57
CA VAL A 66 3.14 -1.12 -0.01
C VAL A 66 2.98 -0.08 1.08
N VAL A 67 3.99 0.75 1.27
CA VAL A 67 4.01 1.80 2.30
C VAL A 67 3.98 3.17 1.61
N PRO A 68 2.80 3.75 1.39
CA PRO A 68 2.70 5.08 0.83
C PRO A 68 3.03 6.13 1.88
N MET A 69 3.84 7.11 1.50
CA MET A 69 4.18 8.23 2.37
C MET A 69 4.46 9.52 1.59
N LYS A 70 4.25 10.65 2.22
CA LYS A 70 4.78 11.92 1.73
C LYS A 70 6.22 12.10 2.22
N TRP A 71 7.03 12.82 1.45
CA TRP A 71 8.40 13.16 1.84
C TRP A 71 8.41 14.26 2.93
N ARG A 72 7.85 13.94 4.09
CA ARG A 72 7.74 14.79 5.26
C ARG A 72 8.05 14.01 6.52
N ALA A 73 8.66 14.64 7.49
CA ALA A 73 9.08 13.99 8.73
C ALA A 73 7.92 13.33 9.49
N ASP A 74 6.74 13.96 9.47
CA ASP A 74 5.52 13.45 10.11
C ASP A 74 4.91 12.22 9.44
N HIS A 75 5.29 11.89 8.20
CA HIS A 75 4.93 10.66 7.50
C HIS A 75 6.06 9.61 7.53
N ILE A 76 7.31 10.05 7.45
CA ILE A 76 8.48 9.17 7.44
C ILE A 76 8.65 8.47 8.80
N ALA A 77 8.53 9.23 9.91
CA ALA A 77 8.73 8.67 11.25
C ALA A 77 7.75 7.54 11.63
N PRO A 78 6.44 7.63 11.36
CA PRO A 78 5.53 6.49 11.52
C PRO A 78 5.92 5.28 10.69
N ALA A 79 6.23 5.48 9.40
CA ALA A 79 6.64 4.39 8.53
C ALA A 79 7.92 3.69 9.03
N SER A 80 8.91 4.44 9.50
CA SER A 80 10.13 3.89 10.12
C SER A 80 9.80 3.03 11.33
N ARG A 81 9.00 3.57 12.27
CA ARG A 81 8.59 2.81 13.47
C ARG A 81 7.82 1.54 13.14
N MET A 82 6.95 1.60 12.13
CA MET A 82 6.22 0.42 11.66
C MET A 82 7.17 -0.67 11.17
N LEU A 83 8.14 -0.33 10.32
CA LEU A 83 9.12 -1.29 9.79
C LEU A 83 10.04 -1.82 10.89
N GLU A 84 10.51 -0.97 11.81
CA GLU A 84 11.27 -1.37 13.00
C GLU A 84 10.47 -2.34 13.88
N GLY A 85 9.18 -2.05 14.07
CA GLY A 85 8.28 -2.93 14.80
C GLY A 85 8.09 -4.29 14.13
N MET A 86 8.00 -4.33 12.80
CA MET A 86 7.95 -5.59 12.04
C MET A 86 9.25 -6.39 12.23
N LEU A 87 10.40 -5.75 12.08
CA LEU A 87 11.71 -6.38 12.29
C LEU A 87 11.87 -6.91 13.71
N ALA A 88 11.45 -6.14 14.71
CA ALA A 88 11.51 -6.55 16.12
C ALA A 88 10.64 -7.80 16.42
N ARG A 89 9.58 -8.02 15.64
CA ARG A 89 8.76 -9.23 15.71
C ARG A 89 9.29 -10.40 14.87
N GLY A 90 10.44 -10.22 14.22
CA GLY A 90 11.03 -11.24 13.33
C GLY A 90 10.34 -11.36 11.97
N GLU A 91 9.55 -10.37 11.58
CA GLU A 91 8.90 -10.35 10.27
C GLU A 91 9.91 -9.98 9.17
N GLN A 92 9.75 -10.60 8.01
CA GLN A 92 10.60 -10.29 6.88
C GLN A 92 10.15 -8.96 6.25
N VAL A 93 11.06 -8.00 6.18
CA VAL A 93 10.86 -6.69 5.53
C VAL A 93 11.53 -6.66 4.15
N GLY A 94 12.76 -7.13 4.07
CA GLY A 94 13.50 -7.19 2.80
C GLY A 94 12.81 -8.09 1.78
N GLY A 95 12.70 -7.61 0.54
CA GLY A 95 12.04 -8.32 -0.56
C GLY A 95 10.50 -8.35 -0.48
N ARG A 96 9.90 -7.78 0.58
CA ARG A 96 8.46 -7.81 0.81
C ARG A 96 7.82 -6.42 0.87
N VAL A 97 8.60 -5.41 1.22
CA VAL A 97 8.14 -4.04 1.39
C VAL A 97 8.58 -3.17 0.22
N VAL A 98 7.67 -2.35 -0.29
CA VAL A 98 7.92 -1.30 -1.28
C VAL A 98 7.50 0.03 -0.69
N ILE A 99 8.40 0.99 -0.69
CA ILE A 99 8.11 2.37 -0.29
C ILE A 99 7.57 3.14 -1.50
N VAL A 100 6.45 3.83 -1.32
CA VAL A 100 5.88 4.70 -2.36
C VAL A 100 5.89 6.13 -1.87
N GLY A 101 6.82 6.91 -2.42
CA GLY A 101 6.90 8.35 -2.14
C GLY A 101 5.86 9.12 -2.95
N THR A 102 5.01 9.89 -2.28
CA THR A 102 4.07 10.79 -2.93
C THR A 102 4.35 12.23 -2.51
N ASN A 103 4.20 13.16 -3.43
CA ASN A 103 4.40 14.58 -3.14
C ASN A 103 3.11 15.35 -3.39
N GLY A 104 2.68 16.16 -2.43
CA GLY A 104 1.74 17.24 -2.70
C GLY A 104 2.45 18.45 -3.33
N VAL A 105 1.71 19.27 -4.07
CA VAL A 105 2.24 20.41 -4.87
C VAL A 105 3.10 21.41 -4.08
N LYS A 106 3.03 21.41 -2.74
CA LYS A 106 3.76 22.34 -1.86
C LYS A 106 4.41 21.68 -0.64
N GLU A 107 4.51 20.35 -0.62
CA GLU A 107 4.78 19.63 0.63
C GLU A 107 6.09 18.83 0.62
N ALA A 108 6.88 18.90 -0.44
CA ALA A 108 8.15 18.20 -0.48
C ALA A 108 9.20 18.95 0.38
N ASP A 109 9.68 18.32 1.43
CA ASP A 109 10.89 18.70 2.14
C ASP A 109 12.08 17.92 1.54
N PRO A 110 12.97 18.59 0.76
CA PRO A 110 14.10 17.90 0.13
C PRO A 110 15.04 17.25 1.14
N LEU A 111 15.19 17.85 2.34
CA LEU A 111 16.03 17.28 3.38
C LEU A 111 15.40 16.03 4.00
N ALA A 112 14.09 16.08 4.28
CA ALA A 112 13.37 14.91 4.76
C ALA A 112 13.39 13.78 3.72
N ARG A 113 13.22 14.10 2.43
CA ARG A 113 13.35 13.12 1.34
C ARG A 113 14.74 12.48 1.30
N ALA A 114 15.82 13.28 1.35
CA ALA A 114 17.18 12.74 1.31
C ALA A 114 17.45 11.80 2.49
N LYS A 115 17.04 12.18 3.70
CA LYS A 115 17.15 11.34 4.90
C LYS A 115 16.32 10.05 4.79
N ALA A 116 15.11 10.13 4.20
CA ALA A 116 14.27 8.97 4.02
C ALA A 116 14.89 7.97 3.02
N LEU A 117 15.43 8.46 1.91
CA LEU A 117 16.12 7.61 0.93
C LEU A 117 17.34 6.90 1.54
N GLU A 118 18.07 7.58 2.42
CA GLU A 118 19.16 6.98 3.17
C GLU A 118 18.66 5.94 4.19
N HIS A 119 17.60 6.29 4.93
CA HIS A 119 17.03 5.42 5.97
C HIS A 119 16.42 4.14 5.40
N PHE A 120 15.72 4.24 4.28
CA PHE A 120 15.08 3.10 3.61
C PHE A 120 15.96 2.47 2.51
N HIS A 121 17.28 2.76 2.52
CA HIS A 121 18.18 2.13 1.56
C HIS A 121 18.06 0.60 1.64
N GLY A 122 18.09 -0.06 0.50
CA GLY A 122 17.91 -1.52 0.42
C GLY A 122 16.46 -1.98 0.28
N LEU A 123 15.47 -1.07 0.43
CA LEU A 123 14.08 -1.33 0.02
C LEU A 123 13.82 -0.69 -1.35
N PRO A 124 13.00 -1.32 -2.19
CA PRO A 124 12.51 -0.67 -3.40
C PRO A 124 11.73 0.60 -3.07
N ILE A 125 12.05 1.68 -3.77
CA ILE A 125 11.39 2.99 -3.61
C ILE A 125 10.86 3.43 -4.97
N VAL A 126 9.56 3.67 -5.06
CA VAL A 126 8.90 4.22 -6.24
C VAL A 126 8.33 5.59 -5.89
N GLU A 127 8.61 6.59 -6.71
CA GLU A 127 8.09 7.94 -6.51
C GLU A 127 6.96 8.24 -7.48
N ILE A 128 5.79 8.57 -6.94
CA ILE A 128 4.66 9.05 -7.73
C ILE A 128 4.77 10.57 -7.81
N PRO A 129 4.91 11.15 -9.02
CA PRO A 129 5.06 12.59 -9.17
C PRO A 129 3.77 13.34 -8.78
N VAL A 130 3.90 14.64 -8.58
CA VAL A 130 2.75 15.50 -8.36
C VAL A 130 1.89 15.53 -9.60
N ASP A 131 0.64 15.12 -9.46
CA ASP A 131 -0.34 15.15 -10.55
C ASP A 131 -1.67 15.70 -10.02
N PRO A 132 -2.16 16.84 -10.54
CA PRO A 132 -3.45 17.39 -10.13
C PRO A 132 -4.63 16.42 -10.31
N ALA A 133 -4.54 15.49 -11.25
CA ALA A 133 -5.59 14.51 -11.51
C ALA A 133 -5.75 13.52 -10.33
N LEU A 134 -4.73 13.34 -9.49
CA LEU A 134 -4.79 12.52 -8.27
C LEU A 134 -5.59 13.17 -7.13
N ASN A 135 -5.90 14.46 -7.22
CA ASN A 135 -6.71 15.16 -6.23
C ASN A 135 -8.22 15.09 -6.50
N GLY A 136 -8.64 14.47 -7.60
CA GLY A 136 -10.04 14.30 -7.96
C GLY A 136 -10.76 13.28 -7.09
N GLN A 137 -12.08 13.41 -6.94
CA GLN A 137 -12.91 12.39 -6.27
C GLN A 137 -12.91 11.05 -7.04
N ILE A 138 -12.73 11.11 -8.36
CA ILE A 138 -12.62 9.96 -9.23
C ILE A 138 -11.33 10.09 -10.01
N ILE A 139 -10.42 9.19 -9.78
CA ILE A 139 -9.15 9.13 -10.51
C ILE A 139 -9.36 8.25 -11.74
N ARG A 140 -9.07 8.83 -12.92
CA ARG A 140 -9.17 8.11 -14.20
C ARG A 140 -7.78 7.98 -14.80
N TRP A 141 -7.42 6.76 -15.21
CA TRP A 141 -6.12 6.50 -15.83
C TRP A 141 -5.79 7.46 -16.97
N ASN A 142 -6.77 7.71 -17.85
CA ASN A 142 -6.59 8.59 -19.00
C ASN A 142 -6.39 10.07 -18.66
N SER A 143 -6.72 10.48 -17.43
CA SER A 143 -6.52 11.86 -16.95
C SER A 143 -5.16 12.08 -16.30
N LEU A 144 -4.44 11.01 -16.00
CA LEU A 144 -3.11 11.10 -15.41
C LEU A 144 -2.08 11.59 -16.43
N SER A 145 -1.08 12.32 -15.96
CA SER A 145 0.09 12.66 -16.76
C SER A 145 0.89 11.40 -17.14
N ASP A 146 1.64 11.47 -18.23
CA ASP A 146 2.44 10.32 -18.67
C ASP A 146 3.51 9.94 -17.63
N SER A 147 4.09 10.90 -16.93
CA SER A 147 5.03 10.63 -15.84
C SER A 147 4.38 9.89 -14.68
N THR A 148 3.14 10.21 -14.35
CA THR A 148 2.37 9.50 -13.32
C THR A 148 2.01 8.09 -13.74
N LYS A 149 1.60 7.90 -15.00
CA LYS A 149 1.34 6.56 -15.56
C LYS A 149 2.57 5.67 -15.49
N VAL A 150 3.71 6.19 -15.97
CA VAL A 150 5.00 5.48 -15.91
C VAL A 150 5.38 5.12 -14.47
N ALA A 151 5.14 6.01 -13.50
CA ALA A 151 5.41 5.72 -12.10
C ALA A 151 4.53 4.58 -11.56
N PHE A 152 3.24 4.55 -11.90
CA PHE A 152 2.35 3.43 -11.52
C PHE A 152 2.71 2.12 -12.24
N GLU A 153 3.09 2.18 -13.50
CA GLU A 153 3.60 1.01 -14.25
C GLU A 153 4.89 0.48 -13.61
N THR A 154 5.80 1.37 -13.21
CA THR A 154 7.03 1.01 -12.48
C THR A 154 6.71 0.35 -11.14
N LEU A 155 5.72 0.88 -10.40
CA LEU A 155 5.26 0.26 -9.16
C LEU A 155 4.72 -1.16 -9.42
N GLY A 156 3.87 -1.32 -10.43
CA GLY A 156 3.31 -2.61 -10.82
C GLY A 156 4.40 -3.62 -11.20
N ALA A 157 5.40 -3.21 -11.99
CA ALA A 157 6.54 -4.04 -12.37
C ALA A 157 7.37 -4.44 -11.12
N THR A 158 7.68 -3.48 -10.24
CA THR A 158 8.42 -3.75 -8.99
C THR A 158 7.70 -4.77 -8.11
N LEU A 159 6.38 -4.63 -7.96
CA LEU A 159 5.57 -5.58 -7.18
C LEU A 159 5.56 -6.97 -7.84
N SER A 160 5.45 -7.03 -9.18
CA SER A 160 5.48 -8.29 -9.92
C SER A 160 6.83 -9.01 -9.74
N ASP A 161 7.93 -8.30 -9.88
CA ASP A 161 9.28 -8.85 -9.73
C ASP A 161 9.50 -9.41 -8.31
N LEU A 162 9.07 -8.67 -7.28
CA LEU A 162 9.15 -9.13 -5.89
C LEU A 162 8.27 -10.37 -5.65
N ALA A 163 7.06 -10.39 -6.18
CA ALA A 163 6.16 -11.54 -6.05
C ALA A 163 6.77 -12.79 -6.70
N GLN A 164 7.35 -12.65 -7.89
CA GLN A 164 8.05 -13.74 -8.58
C GLN A 164 9.26 -14.24 -7.79
N ALA A 165 10.07 -13.32 -7.24
CA ALA A 165 11.22 -13.67 -6.43
C ALA A 165 10.86 -14.46 -5.17
N GLN A 166 9.66 -14.27 -4.63
CA GLN A 166 9.12 -15.03 -3.50
C GLN A 166 8.40 -16.33 -3.91
N GLY A 167 8.31 -16.63 -5.19
CA GLY A 167 7.56 -17.79 -5.69
C GLY A 167 6.03 -17.63 -5.57
N VAL A 168 5.54 -16.41 -5.40
CA VAL A 168 4.11 -16.07 -5.40
C VAL A 168 3.64 -16.01 -6.85
N THR A 169 3.76 -17.12 -7.56
CA THR A 169 3.19 -17.28 -8.91
C THR A 169 1.95 -18.16 -8.81
N ARG A 170 0.82 -17.63 -9.23
CA ARG A 170 -0.41 -18.39 -9.44
C ARG A 170 -0.72 -18.47 -10.91
#